data_1821029460eeb068320b7a64f608926d
#
_entry.id   1821029460eeb068320b7a64f608926d
#
_cell.length_a   1.000
_cell.length_b   1.000
_cell.length_c   1.000
_cell.angle_alpha   90.00
_cell.angle_beta   90.00
_cell.angle_gamma   90.00
#
_symmetry.space_group_name_H-M   'P 1'
#
loop_
_entity.id
_entity.type
_entity.pdbx_description
1 polymer ?
#
loop_
_entity_poly.entity_id
_entity_poly.type
_entity_poly.pdbx_seq_one_letter_code
_entity_poly.pdbx_strand_id
1 'polypeptide(L)'
;MKQNLQTGQACQQTDGNKFYTPVYDEPVVITDTREQNECNYQSYGIPKRYRNVTMEYIVNRGVPEQSKQNIADVQRYIDNLDDNLQNGNGMVMRGDVGTMKTTLAVAIMRAVIAKERNAYFIPMANLMDRLFSGTPDERSKLEQKLQTVSLLVIDDLGMEYEKGWVTAKIRAIINNRYNEEKSTIITTNLEKDINDRYVDGMLDRIASTSTFSNFSGKSLRK
;
A
#
# COMPACT_ATOMS: atom_id res chain seq x y z
N MET A 1 29.87 9.49 -27.34
CA MET A 1 29.96 8.03 -27.49
C MET A 1 28.87 7.38 -26.69
N LYS A 2 27.85 6.82 -27.37
CA LYS A 2 26.73 6.12 -26.74
C LYS A 2 27.13 4.66 -26.58
N GLN A 3 27.04 4.08 -25.42
CA GLN A 3 27.08 2.63 -25.22
C GLN A 3 25.72 2.13 -24.81
N ASN A 4 25.14 1.31 -25.67
CA ASN A 4 23.95 0.49 -25.44
C ASN A 4 24.30 -0.63 -24.47
N LEU A 5 23.49 -0.81 -23.42
CA LEU A 5 23.48 -2.03 -22.63
C LEU A 5 22.28 -2.87 -23.05
N GLN A 6 22.60 -3.99 -23.69
CA GLN A 6 21.65 -5.06 -24.00
C GLN A 6 21.38 -5.89 -22.75
N THR A 7 20.11 -6.09 -22.47
CA THR A 7 19.62 -7.03 -21.45
C THR A 7 19.59 -8.44 -22.05
N GLY A 8 20.37 -9.36 -21.49
CA GLY A 8 20.33 -10.77 -21.81
C GLY A 8 19.33 -11.51 -20.90
N GLN A 9 18.26 -12.02 -21.47
CA GLN A 9 17.39 -13.00 -20.82
C GLN A 9 17.94 -14.40 -21.03
N ALA A 10 18.17 -15.16 -19.96
CA ALA A 10 18.35 -16.61 -20.00
C ALA A 10 17.19 -17.31 -19.32
N CYS A 11 16.38 -18.00 -20.09
CA CYS A 11 15.30 -18.86 -19.62
C CYS A 11 15.78 -20.32 -19.59
N GLN A 12 15.81 -20.96 -18.42
CA GLN A 12 15.96 -22.41 -18.33
C GLN A 12 14.64 -23.05 -17.93
N GLN A 13 14.12 -23.92 -18.78
CA GLN A 13 12.95 -24.76 -18.52
C GLN A 13 13.37 -26.03 -17.78
N THR A 14 12.74 -26.32 -16.65
CA THR A 14 12.63 -27.69 -16.11
C THR A 14 11.24 -27.91 -15.53
N ASP A 15 10.76 -29.13 -15.70
CA ASP A 15 9.37 -29.61 -15.52
C ASP A 15 8.75 -29.40 -14.12
N GLY A 16 7.51 -28.95 -14.11
CA GLY A 16 6.47 -29.42 -13.18
C GLY A 16 6.57 -29.00 -11.72
N ASN A 17 6.94 -27.78 -11.37
CA ASN A 17 6.48 -27.01 -10.20
C ASN A 17 7.19 -25.65 -10.21
N LYS A 18 6.52 -24.64 -10.75
CA LYS A 18 7.14 -23.31 -10.90
C LYS A 18 7.16 -22.58 -9.57
N PHE A 19 8.21 -22.79 -8.79
CA PHE A 19 8.65 -21.76 -7.85
C PHE A 19 9.54 -20.79 -8.64
N TYR A 20 9.09 -19.54 -8.75
CA TYR A 20 9.94 -18.48 -9.29
C TYR A 20 11.07 -18.19 -8.30
N THR A 21 12.27 -18.66 -8.60
CA THR A 21 13.50 -18.12 -8.02
C THR A 21 14.03 -17.08 -8.98
N PRO A 22 14.01 -15.78 -8.64
CA PRO A 22 14.70 -14.77 -9.44
C PRO A 22 16.21 -15.02 -9.34
N VAL A 23 16.86 -15.22 -10.48
CA VAL A 23 18.34 -15.23 -10.57
C VAL A 23 18.77 -13.77 -10.59
N TYR A 24 19.42 -13.32 -9.54
CA TYR A 24 20.07 -12.00 -9.49
C TYR A 24 21.53 -12.16 -9.82
N ASP A 25 21.94 -11.63 -10.96
CA ASP A 25 23.34 -11.35 -11.27
C ASP A 25 23.80 -10.13 -10.47
N GLU A 26 24.94 -10.28 -9.79
CA GLU A 26 25.81 -9.34 -9.09
C GLU A 26 25.23 -8.13 -8.32
N PRO A 27 25.77 -7.83 -7.15
CA PRO A 27 25.29 -6.71 -6.36
C PRO A 27 25.62 -5.39 -7.06
N VAL A 28 24.59 -4.68 -7.50
CA VAL A 28 24.71 -3.27 -7.88
C VAL A 28 25.23 -2.52 -6.68
N VAL A 29 26.45 -2.03 -6.75
CA VAL A 29 27.04 -1.12 -5.76
C VAL A 29 26.27 0.17 -5.82
N ILE A 30 25.29 0.32 -4.93
CA ILE A 30 24.56 1.56 -4.73
C ILE A 30 25.45 2.47 -3.91
N THR A 31 26.20 3.33 -4.61
CA THR A 31 26.91 4.46 -4.00
C THR A 31 25.89 5.40 -3.35
N ASP A 32 25.96 5.47 -2.03
CA ASP A 32 25.51 6.48 -1.08
C ASP A 32 24.27 7.34 -1.44
N THR A 33 23.13 6.67 -1.56
CA THR A 33 21.81 7.31 -1.72
C THR A 33 20.98 7.27 -0.43
N ARG A 34 21.58 6.90 0.73
CA ARG A 34 20.83 6.71 1.99
C ARG A 34 20.18 8.00 2.48
N GLU A 35 20.91 9.12 2.44
CA GLU A 35 20.38 10.42 2.90
C GLU A 35 19.31 10.99 1.95
N GLN A 36 19.49 10.87 0.65
CA GLN A 36 18.50 11.29 -0.34
C GLN A 36 17.24 10.41 -0.28
N ASN A 37 17.39 9.10 -0.04
CA ASN A 37 16.27 8.19 0.13
C ASN A 37 15.53 8.42 1.46
N GLU A 38 16.23 8.76 2.56
CA GLU A 38 15.56 9.05 3.85
C GLU A 38 14.68 10.31 3.77
N CYS A 39 15.13 11.36 3.10
CA CYS A 39 14.35 12.57 2.90
C CYS A 39 13.09 12.28 2.04
N ASN A 40 13.20 11.43 1.04
CA ASN A 40 12.09 11.05 0.17
C ASN A 40 10.99 10.26 0.90
N TYR A 41 11.34 9.28 1.75
CA TYR A 41 10.30 8.48 2.43
C TYR A 41 9.40 9.28 3.35
N GLN A 42 9.92 10.35 3.95
CA GLN A 42 9.13 11.26 4.79
C GLN A 42 8.09 12.02 3.95
N SER A 43 8.43 12.43 2.74
CA SER A 43 7.49 13.11 1.83
C SER A 43 6.34 12.20 1.38
N TYR A 44 6.57 10.88 1.33
CA TYR A 44 5.56 9.87 1.06
C TYR A 44 4.72 9.48 2.30
N GLY A 45 5.05 9.98 3.48
CA GLY A 45 4.35 9.67 4.74
C GLY A 45 4.71 8.31 5.34
N ILE A 46 5.68 7.57 4.79
CA ILE A 46 6.08 6.25 5.29
C ILE A 46 6.78 6.39 6.66
N PRO A 47 6.26 5.76 7.74
CA PRO A 47 6.90 5.83 9.04
C PRO A 47 8.29 5.19 9.02
N LYS A 48 9.24 5.74 9.81
CA LYS A 48 10.64 5.30 9.87
C LYS A 48 10.78 3.78 10.03
N ARG A 49 9.90 3.16 10.81
CA ARG A 49 9.87 1.72 11.06
C ARG A 49 9.73 0.87 9.79
N TYR A 50 9.05 1.38 8.76
CA TYR A 50 8.71 0.64 7.54
C TYR A 50 9.56 1.03 6.33
N ARG A 51 10.52 1.94 6.45
CA ARG A 51 11.29 2.47 5.32
C ARG A 51 12.09 1.42 4.55
N ASN A 52 12.51 0.35 5.23
CA ASN A 52 13.28 -0.74 4.63
C ASN A 52 12.42 -1.95 4.20
N VAL A 53 11.11 -1.83 4.29
CA VAL A 53 10.20 -2.93 3.95
C VAL A 53 10.03 -3.01 2.44
N THR A 54 10.41 -4.16 1.86
CA THR A 54 10.15 -4.56 0.47
C THR A 54 9.55 -5.96 0.47
N MET A 55 9.01 -6.44 -0.64
CA MET A 55 8.59 -7.84 -0.76
C MET A 55 9.77 -8.79 -0.55
N GLU A 56 10.92 -8.50 -1.13
CA GLU A 56 12.15 -9.25 -0.91
C GLU A 56 12.54 -9.32 0.58
N TYR A 57 12.52 -8.19 1.28
CA TYR A 57 12.78 -8.15 2.73
C TYR A 57 11.81 -9.06 3.51
N ILE A 58 10.53 -9.08 3.14
CA ILE A 58 9.51 -9.91 3.79
C ILE A 58 9.80 -11.40 3.55
N VAL A 59 10.05 -11.78 2.29
CA VAL A 59 10.32 -13.17 1.90
C VAL A 59 11.61 -13.69 2.55
N ASN A 60 12.68 -12.90 2.56
CA ASN A 60 13.98 -13.26 3.13
C ASN A 60 13.94 -13.46 4.66
N ARG A 61 12.98 -12.87 5.36
CA ARG A 61 12.78 -13.10 6.80
C ARG A 61 12.02 -14.39 7.14
N GLY A 62 11.59 -15.11 6.14
CA GLY A 62 10.73 -16.27 6.28
C GLY A 62 9.26 -15.88 6.34
N VAL A 63 8.46 -16.53 5.52
CA VAL A 63 7.02 -16.30 5.39
C VAL A 63 6.29 -17.21 6.37
N PRO A 64 5.57 -16.66 7.37
CA PRO A 64 4.73 -17.47 8.25
C PRO A 64 3.65 -18.17 7.43
N GLU A 65 3.33 -19.43 7.76
CA GLU A 65 2.33 -20.23 7.04
C GLU A 65 0.99 -19.50 6.91
N GLN A 66 0.54 -18.91 8.01
CA GLN A 66 -0.70 -18.11 8.07
C GLN A 66 -0.73 -16.92 7.13
N SER A 67 0.42 -16.44 6.63
CA SER A 67 0.55 -15.24 5.79
C SER A 67 0.84 -15.54 4.33
N LYS A 68 1.04 -16.82 3.96
CA LYS A 68 1.43 -17.21 2.59
C LYS A 68 0.43 -16.70 1.54
N GLN A 69 -0.86 -16.90 1.78
CA GLN A 69 -1.90 -16.46 0.86
C GLN A 69 -1.93 -14.94 0.72
N ASN A 70 -1.82 -14.21 1.84
CA ASN A 70 -1.82 -12.75 1.82
C ASN A 70 -0.61 -12.19 1.07
N ILE A 71 0.57 -12.81 1.24
CA ILE A 71 1.78 -12.44 0.49
C ILE A 71 1.61 -12.72 -1.00
N ALA A 72 1.00 -13.85 -1.37
CA ALA A 72 0.71 -14.17 -2.76
C ALA A 72 -0.29 -13.18 -3.39
N ASP A 73 -1.31 -12.74 -2.64
CA ASP A 73 -2.28 -11.74 -3.10
C ASP A 73 -1.60 -10.38 -3.35
N VAL A 74 -0.72 -9.97 -2.43
CA VAL A 74 0.06 -8.73 -2.56
C VAL A 74 1.05 -8.83 -3.73
N GLN A 75 1.73 -9.96 -3.89
CA GLN A 75 2.64 -10.15 -5.03
C GLN A 75 1.89 -10.08 -6.35
N ARG A 76 0.72 -10.72 -6.46
CA ARG A 76 -0.13 -10.61 -7.66
C ARG A 76 -0.56 -9.17 -7.95
N TYR A 77 -0.87 -8.39 -6.92
CA TYR A 77 -1.18 -6.97 -7.09
C TYR A 77 0.03 -6.20 -7.63
N ILE A 78 1.23 -6.48 -7.13
CA ILE A 78 2.48 -5.84 -7.57
C ILE A 78 2.84 -6.28 -9.00
N ASP A 79 2.66 -7.54 -9.35
CA ASP A 79 2.94 -8.07 -10.69
C ASP A 79 2.07 -7.39 -11.76
N ASN A 80 0.85 -6.96 -11.40
CA ASN A 80 -0.08 -6.23 -12.27
C ASN A 80 -0.17 -4.74 -11.92
N LEU A 81 0.90 -4.15 -11.41
CA LEU A 81 0.86 -2.82 -10.79
C LEU A 81 0.44 -1.71 -11.75
N ASP A 82 0.91 -1.72 -13.00
CA ASP A 82 0.58 -0.67 -13.97
C ASP A 82 -0.91 -0.70 -14.33
N ASP A 83 -1.47 -1.88 -14.57
CA ASP A 83 -2.90 -2.07 -14.85
C ASP A 83 -3.75 -1.66 -13.63
N ASN A 84 -3.32 -2.05 -12.43
CA ASN A 84 -4.02 -1.69 -11.20
C ASN A 84 -4.04 -0.17 -10.97
N LEU A 85 -2.92 0.51 -11.21
CA LEU A 85 -2.84 1.97 -11.07
C LEU A 85 -3.61 2.70 -12.17
N GLN A 86 -3.67 2.15 -13.38
CA GLN A 86 -4.39 2.74 -14.50
C GLN A 86 -5.90 2.65 -14.33
N ASN A 87 -6.39 1.52 -13.78
CA ASN A 87 -7.81 1.25 -13.63
C ASN A 87 -8.36 1.58 -12.22
N GLY A 88 -7.54 2.22 -11.36
CA GLY A 88 -7.95 2.57 -10.00
C GLY A 88 -8.18 1.36 -9.08
N ASN A 89 -7.66 0.18 -9.44
CA ASN A 89 -7.82 -1.02 -8.63
C ASN A 89 -7.05 -0.89 -7.31
N GLY A 90 -7.73 -1.21 -6.21
CA GLY A 90 -7.20 -1.15 -4.86
C GLY A 90 -7.10 -2.51 -4.18
N MET A 91 -6.76 -2.47 -2.89
CA MET A 91 -6.78 -3.65 -2.03
C MET A 91 -7.24 -3.28 -0.63
N VAL A 92 -8.10 -4.12 -0.05
CA VAL A 92 -8.50 -4.02 1.36
C VAL A 92 -7.90 -5.18 2.14
N MET A 93 -7.02 -4.85 3.08
CA MET A 93 -6.38 -5.79 3.99
C MET A 93 -7.07 -5.70 5.35
N ARG A 94 -7.86 -6.70 5.71
CA ARG A 94 -8.62 -6.70 6.97
C ARG A 94 -8.28 -7.89 7.85
N GLY A 95 -8.46 -7.76 9.16
CA GLY A 95 -8.30 -8.86 10.12
C GLY A 95 -7.40 -8.54 11.31
N ASP A 96 -6.86 -9.58 11.95
CA ASP A 96 -6.21 -9.51 13.26
C ASP A 96 -5.03 -8.54 13.35
N VAL A 97 -4.84 -7.98 14.53
CA VAL A 97 -3.71 -7.08 14.82
C VAL A 97 -2.38 -7.86 14.76
N GLY A 98 -1.37 -7.21 14.16
CA GLY A 98 0.00 -7.79 14.11
C GLY A 98 0.21 -8.81 13.02
N THR A 99 -0.68 -8.95 12.06
CA THR A 99 -0.63 -9.92 10.96
C THR A 99 0.00 -9.40 9.66
N MET A 100 0.82 -8.35 9.71
CA MET A 100 1.60 -7.77 8.61
C MET A 100 0.81 -6.88 7.62
N LYS A 101 -0.46 -6.52 7.85
CA LYS A 101 -1.22 -5.66 6.93
C LYS A 101 -0.49 -4.39 6.53
N THR A 102 -0.10 -3.55 7.50
CA THR A 102 0.66 -2.32 7.26
C THR A 102 1.99 -2.58 6.55
N THR A 103 2.70 -3.66 6.91
CA THR A 103 3.97 -4.06 6.30
C THR A 103 3.80 -4.35 4.81
N LEU A 104 2.77 -5.11 4.45
CA LEU A 104 2.47 -5.46 3.06
C LEU A 104 1.93 -4.26 2.26
N ALA A 105 1.12 -3.40 2.87
CA ALA A 105 0.67 -2.16 2.25
C ALA A 105 1.85 -1.24 1.89
N VAL A 106 2.85 -1.13 2.78
CA VAL A 106 4.08 -0.38 2.48
C VAL A 106 4.91 -1.06 1.40
N ALA A 107 4.97 -2.38 1.35
CA ALA A 107 5.68 -3.10 0.27
C ALA A 107 5.08 -2.78 -1.11
N ILE A 108 3.74 -2.75 -1.25
CA ILE A 108 3.07 -2.29 -2.47
C ILE A 108 3.47 -0.84 -2.78
N MET A 109 3.36 0.04 -1.79
CA MET A 109 3.68 1.44 -1.99
C MET A 109 5.13 1.66 -2.47
N ARG A 110 6.08 0.88 -1.96
CA ARG A 110 7.47 0.93 -2.42
C ARG A 110 7.64 0.47 -3.86
N ALA A 111 6.88 -0.53 -4.29
CA ALA A 111 6.86 -0.94 -5.70
C ALA A 111 6.34 0.19 -6.61
N VAL A 112 5.33 0.95 -6.16
CA VAL A 112 4.83 2.15 -6.87
C VAL A 112 5.89 3.25 -6.95
N ILE A 113 6.58 3.53 -5.85
CA ILE A 113 7.65 4.54 -5.79
C ILE A 113 8.83 4.13 -6.69
N ALA A 114 9.19 2.85 -6.72
CA ALA A 114 10.25 2.34 -7.59
C ALA A 114 9.94 2.50 -9.10
N LYS A 115 8.65 2.62 -9.46
CA LYS A 115 8.20 2.98 -10.81
C LYS A 115 8.04 4.50 -11.02
N GLU A 116 8.62 5.31 -10.14
CA GLU A 116 8.55 6.78 -10.19
C GLU A 116 7.10 7.34 -10.18
N ARG A 117 6.15 6.56 -9.66
CA ARG A 117 4.77 7.01 -9.48
C ARG A 117 4.57 7.64 -8.10
N ASN A 118 3.71 8.66 -8.04
CA ASN A 118 3.41 9.33 -6.78
C ASN A 118 2.48 8.46 -5.91
N ALA A 119 2.82 8.41 -4.62
CA ALA A 119 2.08 7.66 -3.62
C ALA A 119 2.05 8.42 -2.30
N TYR A 120 1.10 8.11 -1.44
CA TYR A 120 1.06 8.68 -0.10
C TYR A 120 0.50 7.68 0.91
N PHE A 121 1.20 7.58 2.06
CA PHE A 121 0.80 6.75 3.20
C PHE A 121 0.30 7.66 4.32
N ILE A 122 -0.85 7.34 4.87
CA ILE A 122 -1.39 8.07 6.02
C ILE A 122 -2.09 7.12 6.98
N PRO A 123 -1.64 7.02 8.26
CA PRO A 123 -2.42 6.39 9.31
C PRO A 123 -3.70 7.19 9.57
N MET A 124 -4.80 6.50 9.86
CA MET A 124 -6.08 7.14 10.12
C MET A 124 -6.01 8.17 11.25
N ALA A 125 -5.29 7.85 12.34
CA ALA A 125 -5.07 8.78 13.45
C ALA A 125 -4.39 10.08 13.00
N ASN A 126 -3.37 10.00 12.14
CA ASN A 126 -2.65 11.17 11.63
C ASN A 126 -3.52 11.98 10.65
N LEU A 127 -4.34 11.31 9.85
CA LEU A 127 -5.31 11.98 8.99
C LEU A 127 -6.27 12.83 9.81
N MET A 128 -6.81 12.23 10.87
CA MET A 128 -7.70 12.91 11.81
C MET A 128 -7.04 14.14 12.44
N ASP A 129 -5.87 13.95 13.04
CA ASP A 129 -5.13 15.01 13.70
C ASP A 129 -4.88 16.20 12.76
N ARG A 130 -4.42 15.94 11.53
CA ARG A 130 -4.16 16.98 10.54
C ARG A 130 -5.43 17.68 10.02
N LEU A 131 -6.55 16.98 9.94
CA LEU A 131 -7.84 17.59 9.60
C LEU A 131 -8.41 18.45 10.73
N PHE A 132 -8.12 18.08 12.01
CA PHE A 132 -8.60 18.85 13.17
C PHE A 132 -7.71 20.07 13.46
N SER A 133 -6.38 19.85 13.54
CA SER A 133 -5.44 20.82 14.05
C SER A 133 -4.85 21.72 12.96
N GLY A 134 -4.95 21.31 11.68
CA GLY A 134 -4.38 22.03 10.55
C GLY A 134 -5.10 23.35 10.25
N THR A 135 -4.34 24.34 9.75
CA THR A 135 -4.89 25.55 9.16
C THR A 135 -5.73 25.22 7.92
N PRO A 136 -6.62 26.10 7.46
CA PRO A 136 -7.39 25.89 6.23
C PRO A 136 -6.53 25.57 5.02
N ASP A 137 -5.38 26.21 4.86
CA ASP A 137 -4.43 25.97 3.77
C ASP A 137 -3.77 24.60 3.86
N GLU A 138 -3.32 24.19 5.04
CA GLU A 138 -2.75 22.85 5.28
C GLU A 138 -3.76 21.73 5.03
N ARG A 139 -5.02 21.94 5.46
CA ARG A 139 -6.11 21.00 5.18
C ARG A 139 -6.38 20.88 3.69
N SER A 140 -6.45 21.99 2.98
CA SER A 140 -6.67 22.01 1.53
C SER A 140 -5.55 21.27 0.78
N LYS A 141 -4.28 21.54 1.12
CA LYS A 141 -3.12 20.87 0.54
C LYS A 141 -3.12 19.37 0.83
N LEU A 142 -3.50 18.98 2.05
CA LEU A 142 -3.63 17.56 2.41
C LEU A 142 -4.73 16.89 1.60
N GLU A 143 -5.94 17.47 1.56
CA GLU A 143 -7.07 16.93 0.79
C GLU A 143 -6.70 16.77 -0.68
N GLN A 144 -6.10 17.80 -1.29
CA GLN A 144 -5.62 17.73 -2.68
C GLN A 144 -4.63 16.56 -2.86
N LYS A 145 -3.64 16.42 -1.96
CA LYS A 145 -2.68 15.33 -2.03
C LYS A 145 -3.35 13.96 -1.95
N LEU A 146 -4.29 13.78 -1.00
CA LEU A 146 -5.02 12.52 -0.83
C LEU A 146 -5.88 12.15 -2.05
N GLN A 147 -6.38 13.15 -2.77
CA GLN A 147 -7.21 12.94 -3.96
C GLN A 147 -6.38 12.66 -5.23
N THR A 148 -5.17 13.23 -5.36
CA THR A 148 -4.45 13.26 -6.63
C THR A 148 -3.35 12.21 -6.77
N VAL A 149 -2.78 11.68 -5.67
CA VAL A 149 -1.73 10.66 -5.77
C VAL A 149 -2.23 9.39 -6.48
N SER A 150 -1.37 8.76 -7.28
CA SER A 150 -1.69 7.52 -8.01
C SER A 150 -2.08 6.40 -7.06
N LEU A 151 -1.32 6.22 -5.96
CA LEU A 151 -1.64 5.29 -4.89
C LEU A 151 -1.79 6.00 -3.55
N LEU A 152 -2.92 5.81 -2.90
CA LEU A 152 -3.14 6.22 -1.51
C LEU A 152 -3.19 4.97 -0.61
N VAL A 153 -2.41 4.99 0.47
CA VAL A 153 -2.52 3.99 1.55
C VAL A 153 -3.15 4.66 2.77
N ILE A 154 -4.34 4.19 3.17
CA ILE A 154 -5.01 4.57 4.42
C ILE A 154 -4.83 3.41 5.40
N ASP A 155 -4.02 3.63 6.45
CA ASP A 155 -3.69 2.59 7.41
C ASP A 155 -4.55 2.69 8.67
N ASP A 156 -4.98 1.53 9.18
CA ASP A 156 -5.84 1.39 10.37
C ASP A 156 -7.18 2.15 10.28
N LEU A 157 -7.86 2.04 9.12
CA LEU A 157 -9.21 2.59 8.94
C LEU A 157 -10.17 1.96 9.96
N GLY A 158 -11.01 2.80 10.60
CA GLY A 158 -11.97 2.39 11.62
C GLY A 158 -11.47 2.58 13.06
N MET A 159 -10.26 3.13 13.24
CA MET A 159 -9.72 3.51 14.55
C MET A 159 -10.12 4.93 14.97
N GLU A 160 -10.87 5.64 14.14
CA GLU A 160 -11.38 6.97 14.45
C GLU A 160 -12.57 6.91 15.42
N TYR A 161 -12.67 7.92 16.29
CA TYR A 161 -13.88 8.15 17.06
C TYR A 161 -15.03 8.55 16.13
N GLU A 162 -16.23 8.06 16.40
CA GLU A 162 -17.46 8.33 15.62
C GLU A 162 -17.83 9.82 15.61
N LYS A 163 -17.18 10.59 14.73
CA LYS A 163 -17.59 11.96 14.43
C LYS A 163 -18.09 12.00 13.00
N GLY A 164 -19.37 12.19 12.80
CA GLY A 164 -20.03 12.10 11.49
C GLY A 164 -19.39 12.92 10.38
N TRP A 165 -18.77 14.08 10.69
CA TRP A 165 -18.07 14.89 9.69
C TRP A 165 -16.76 14.24 9.18
N VAL A 166 -16.08 13.43 10.01
CA VAL A 166 -14.88 12.70 9.61
C VAL A 166 -15.23 11.61 8.60
N THR A 167 -16.26 10.83 8.92
CA THR A 167 -16.80 9.82 8.00
C THR A 167 -17.19 10.47 6.66
N ALA A 168 -17.81 11.67 6.71
CA ALA A 168 -18.14 12.43 5.50
C ALA A 168 -16.89 12.84 4.69
N LYS A 169 -15.80 13.26 5.35
CA LYS A 169 -14.55 13.60 4.67
C LYS A 169 -13.87 12.38 4.05
N ILE A 170 -13.78 11.26 4.77
CA ILE A 170 -13.23 10.00 4.23
C ILE A 170 -14.04 9.55 3.02
N ARG A 171 -15.37 9.58 3.14
CA ARG A 171 -16.29 9.27 2.04
C ARG A 171 -16.02 10.16 0.82
N ALA A 172 -15.85 11.46 1.01
CA ALA A 172 -15.53 12.40 -0.07
C ALA A 172 -14.21 12.06 -0.76
N ILE A 173 -13.16 11.74 0.00
CA ILE A 173 -11.85 11.33 -0.53
C ILE A 173 -12.00 10.05 -1.35
N ILE A 174 -12.62 9.01 -0.81
CA ILE A 174 -12.81 7.71 -1.49
C ILE A 174 -13.65 7.89 -2.75
N ASN A 175 -14.74 8.65 -2.68
CA ASN A 175 -15.60 8.90 -3.84
C ASN A 175 -14.88 9.64 -4.96
N ASN A 176 -14.09 10.67 -4.62
CA ASN A 176 -13.29 11.37 -5.60
C ASN A 176 -12.28 10.43 -6.26
N ARG A 177 -11.55 9.64 -5.47
CA ARG A 177 -10.56 8.70 -6.00
C ARG A 177 -11.18 7.62 -6.87
N TYR A 178 -12.35 7.11 -6.50
CA TYR A 178 -13.13 6.18 -7.32
C TYR A 178 -13.48 6.80 -8.68
N ASN A 179 -14.01 8.02 -8.70
CA ASN A 179 -14.40 8.71 -9.92
C ASN A 179 -13.21 9.03 -10.84
N GLU A 180 -12.03 9.28 -10.24
CA GLU A 180 -10.78 9.61 -10.94
C GLU A 180 -9.89 8.38 -11.19
N GLU A 181 -10.42 7.17 -11.01
CA GLU A 181 -9.70 5.90 -11.21
C GLU A 181 -8.33 5.88 -10.50
N LYS A 182 -8.29 6.30 -9.22
CA LYS A 182 -7.08 6.32 -8.38
C LYS A 182 -7.05 5.16 -7.42
N SER A 183 -5.97 4.37 -7.44
CA SER A 183 -5.81 3.19 -6.58
C SER A 183 -5.73 3.53 -5.11
N THR A 184 -6.47 2.80 -4.28
CA THR A 184 -6.47 2.97 -2.82
C THR A 184 -6.24 1.64 -2.12
N ILE A 185 -5.23 1.60 -1.24
CA ILE A 185 -4.99 0.48 -0.34
C ILE A 185 -5.52 0.87 1.03
N ILE A 186 -6.30 -0.01 1.64
CA ILE A 186 -6.87 0.19 2.97
C ILE A 186 -6.42 -0.95 3.87
N THR A 187 -5.92 -0.65 5.06
CA THR A 187 -5.77 -1.63 6.13
C THR A 187 -6.79 -1.37 7.24
N THR A 188 -7.32 -2.41 7.84
CA THR A 188 -8.27 -2.29 8.94
C THR A 188 -8.23 -3.51 9.86
N ASN A 189 -8.49 -3.29 11.14
CA ASN A 189 -8.67 -4.34 12.13
C ASN A 189 -10.17 -4.66 12.37
N LEU A 190 -11.08 -3.98 11.66
CA LEU A 190 -12.50 -4.22 11.72
C LEU A 190 -12.87 -5.38 10.79
N GLU A 191 -13.43 -6.45 11.31
CA GLU A 191 -13.89 -7.59 10.52
C GLU A 191 -15.31 -7.41 9.99
N LYS A 192 -16.24 -7.00 10.83
CA LYS A 192 -17.68 -6.90 10.52
C LYS A 192 -18.22 -5.47 10.61
N ASP A 193 -17.70 -4.66 11.55
CA ASP A 193 -18.23 -3.33 11.86
C ASP A 193 -17.92 -2.27 10.81
N ILE A 194 -17.09 -2.61 9.80
CA ILE A 194 -16.81 -1.69 8.69
C ILE A 194 -18.09 -1.35 7.91
N ASN A 195 -18.99 -2.33 7.75
CA ASN A 195 -20.26 -2.15 7.06
C ASN A 195 -21.23 -1.26 7.86
N ASP A 196 -21.18 -1.31 9.19
CA ASP A 196 -22.05 -0.52 10.07
C ASP A 196 -21.57 0.93 10.19
N ARG A 197 -20.25 1.15 10.11
CA ARG A 197 -19.63 2.48 10.21
C ARG A 197 -19.64 3.31 8.94
N TYR A 198 -19.53 2.67 7.80
CA TYR A 198 -19.40 3.31 6.49
C TYR A 198 -20.57 2.96 5.57
N VAL A 199 -21.79 3.09 6.09
CA VAL A 199 -23.03 2.86 5.35
C VAL A 199 -23.12 3.81 4.14
N ASP A 200 -23.78 3.35 3.07
CA ASP A 200 -24.17 4.10 1.87
C ASP A 200 -23.08 4.39 0.81
N GLY A 201 -22.84 3.41 -0.03
CA GLY A 201 -22.15 3.59 -1.32
C GLY A 201 -20.62 3.70 -1.26
N MET A 202 -20.00 4.02 -0.11
CA MET A 202 -18.53 4.05 0.00
C MET A 202 -17.95 2.64 -0.07
N LEU A 203 -18.54 1.72 0.71
CA LEU A 203 -18.07 0.32 0.72
C LEU A 203 -18.35 -0.40 -0.59
N ASP A 204 -19.45 -0.08 -1.23
CA ASP A 204 -19.80 -0.61 -2.57
C ASP A 204 -18.74 -0.19 -3.61
N ARG A 205 -18.33 1.08 -3.61
CA ARG A 205 -17.26 1.58 -4.47
C ARG A 205 -15.92 0.93 -4.18
N ILE A 206 -15.57 0.79 -2.90
CA ILE A 206 -14.35 0.08 -2.49
C ILE A 206 -14.43 -1.38 -2.96
N ALA A 207 -15.56 -2.06 -2.78
CA ALA A 207 -15.74 -3.45 -3.15
C ALA A 207 -15.68 -3.67 -4.67
N SER A 208 -16.19 -2.73 -5.46
CA SER A 208 -16.20 -2.83 -6.93
C SER A 208 -14.81 -2.68 -7.57
N THR A 209 -13.88 -2.01 -6.88
CA THR A 209 -12.54 -1.73 -7.41
C THR A 209 -11.41 -2.35 -6.60
N SER A 210 -11.69 -3.08 -5.53
CA SER A 210 -10.64 -3.58 -4.64
C SER A 210 -10.68 -5.09 -4.44
N THR A 211 -9.50 -5.70 -4.39
CA THR A 211 -9.33 -7.07 -3.92
C THR A 211 -9.32 -7.10 -2.39
N PHE A 212 -10.07 -8.02 -1.79
CA PHE A 212 -10.09 -8.23 -0.34
C PHE A 212 -9.14 -9.34 0.06
N SER A 213 -8.23 -9.05 1.00
CA SER A 213 -7.35 -10.05 1.59
C SER A 213 -7.57 -10.10 3.11
N ASN A 214 -7.91 -11.29 3.62
CA ASN A 214 -8.23 -11.49 5.03
C ASN A 214 -6.99 -11.98 5.78
N PHE A 215 -6.67 -11.32 6.89
CA PHE A 215 -5.50 -11.56 7.71
C PHE A 215 -5.92 -12.13 9.06
N SER A 216 -5.74 -13.42 9.25
CA SER A 216 -6.05 -14.11 10.50
C SER A 216 -4.81 -14.74 11.13
N GLY A 217 -4.80 -14.86 12.45
CA GLY A 217 -3.78 -15.60 13.17
C GLY A 217 -3.10 -14.79 14.29
N LYS A 218 -2.08 -15.40 14.86
CA LYS A 218 -1.32 -14.82 15.98
C LYS A 218 -0.49 -13.62 15.51
N SER A 219 -0.36 -12.61 16.39
CA SER A 219 0.51 -11.47 16.13
C SER A 219 1.95 -11.91 15.85
N LEU A 220 2.50 -11.40 14.77
CA LEU A 220 3.89 -11.59 14.36
C LEU A 220 4.83 -10.49 14.91
N ARG A 221 4.29 -9.59 15.74
CA ARG A 221 5.09 -8.58 16.45
C ARG A 221 5.85 -9.27 17.58
N LYS A 222 7.18 -9.08 17.61
CA LYS A 222 8.04 -9.48 18.72
C LYS A 222 8.16 -8.33 19.70
#